data_4aae1b43327e6946797cd734e60acdd9
#
_entry.id   4aae1b43327e6946797cd734e60acdd9
#
_cell.length_a   1.000
_cell.length_b   1.000
_cell.length_c   1.000
_cell.angle_alpha   90.00
_cell.angle_beta   90.00
_cell.angle_gamma   90.00
#
_symmetry.space_group_name_H-M   'P 1'
#
loop_
_entity.id
_entity.type
_entity.pdbx_description
1 polymer ?
#
loop_
_entity_poly.entity_id
_entity_poly.type
_entity_poly.pdbx_seq_one_letter_code
_entity_poly.pdbx_strand_id
1 'polypeptide(L)'
;MTDENEASQEPILIMGFEPDPERTPEDVRQWYSQDRSEANLAKAFAAASNKFWWVEDNIYDYPEGTPEHQEACRITDAWGAVMDELEHEIFAILRREGIEIPKTGRIGVLVPFMERNGYCDRGGWWVPKKPGKPDSHA
;
A
#
# COMPACT_ATOMS: atom_id res chain seq x y z
N MET A 1 22.84 3.90 15.42
CA MET A 1 22.65 3.75 14.96
C MET A 1 22.44 3.60 14.44
N THR A 2 22.23 3.60 14.34
CA THR A 2 21.87 3.39 13.70
C THR A 2 21.74 3.13 13.03
N ASP A 3 21.59 3.06 12.91
CA ASP A 3 21.39 2.81 12.14
C ASP A 3 21.21 2.40 11.55
N GLU A 4 21.16 2.40 11.83
CA GLU A 4 20.86 2.03 11.28
C GLU A 4 20.41 1.65 10.67
N ASN A 5 20.43 1.79 10.74
CA ASN A 5 19.85 1.54 10.14
C ASN A 5 19.56 1.29 9.41
N GLU A 6 19.56 1.22 9.41
CA GLU A 6 19.28 1.10 8.68
C GLU A 6 18.91 0.64 8.17
N ALA A 7 18.88 0.49 8.24
CA ALA A 7 18.44 0.07 7.59
C ALA A 7 17.97 -0.25 7.10
N SER A 8 17.73 -0.38 7.15
CA SER A 8 17.26 -0.52 6.55
C SER A 8 16.72 -0.79 6.14
N GLN A 9 16.42 -0.89 6.03
CA GLN A 9 15.93 -1.08 5.61
C GLN A 9 14.95 -1.59 5.40
N GLU A 10 14.45 -2.12 5.41
CA GLU A 10 13.66 -2.70 5.24
C GLU A 10 12.82 -2.93 5.89
N PRO A 11 12.40 -2.98 5.83
CA PRO A 11 11.54 -3.10 6.25
C PRO A 11 10.74 -3.07 7.04
N ILE A 12 10.73 -2.91 7.18
CA ILE A 12 10.26 -2.97 8.11
C ILE A 12 9.23 -2.28 8.39
N LEU A 13 8.53 -2.23 7.83
CA LEU A 13 7.44 -1.69 7.88
C LEU A 13 6.75 -2.24 8.90
N ILE A 14 7.09 -2.19 9.84
CA ILE A 14 6.56 -2.80 10.74
C ILE A 14 5.72 -2.16 11.49
N MET A 15 5.06 -2.65 12.22
CA MET A 15 4.20 -2.16 13.03
C MET A 15 4.75 -1.21 13.83
N GLY A 16 4.50 -0.28 14.24
CA GLY A 16 4.98 0.79 15.02
C GLY A 16 5.44 1.94 14.20
N PHE A 17 5.77 1.72 12.95
CA PHE A 17 6.18 2.77 12.10
C PHE A 17 5.12 3.16 11.15
N GLU A 18 4.64 4.37 11.19
CA GLU A 18 3.66 4.89 10.26
C GLU A 18 4.32 5.15 8.92
N PRO A 19 3.88 4.51 7.84
CA PRO A 19 4.45 4.80 6.54
C PRO A 19 4.07 6.22 6.11
N ASP A 20 5.06 7.00 5.72
CA ASP A 20 4.87 8.38 5.21
C ASP A 20 3.89 9.16 6.08
N PRO A 21 4.27 9.49 7.33
CA PRO A 21 3.31 10.07 8.28
C PRO A 21 2.61 11.33 7.81
N GLU A 22 3.24 12.09 6.93
CA GLU A 22 2.66 13.35 6.47
C GLU A 22 1.82 13.22 5.23
N ARG A 23 1.75 12.05 4.62
CA ARG A 23 1.02 11.88 3.39
C ARG A 23 -0.48 11.71 3.68
N THR A 24 -1.30 12.37 2.90
CA THR A 24 -2.75 12.31 3.07
C THR A 24 -3.38 11.52 1.94
N PRO A 25 -4.63 11.05 2.10
CA PRO A 25 -5.32 10.39 1.00
C PRO A 25 -5.42 11.25 -0.25
N GLU A 26 -5.60 12.56 -0.06
CA GLU A 26 -5.71 13.45 -1.19
C GLU A 26 -4.38 13.57 -1.94
N ASP A 27 -3.27 13.54 -1.22
CA ASP A 27 -1.95 13.54 -1.85
C ASP A 27 -1.81 12.37 -2.80
N VAL A 28 -2.28 11.19 -2.39
CA VAL A 28 -2.17 10.00 -3.21
C VAL A 28 -3.06 10.10 -4.44
N ARG A 29 -4.27 10.67 -4.29
CA ARG A 29 -5.13 10.89 -5.43
C ARG A 29 -4.50 11.82 -6.45
N GLN A 30 -3.90 12.90 -6.00
CA GLN A 30 -3.25 13.85 -6.89
C GLN A 30 -2.05 13.23 -7.57
N TRP A 31 -1.31 12.45 -6.86
CA TRP A 31 -0.18 11.73 -7.40
C TRP A 31 -0.57 10.96 -8.64
N TYR A 32 -1.62 10.14 -8.52
CA TYR A 32 -2.05 9.31 -9.62
C TYR A 32 -2.71 10.15 -10.72
N SER A 33 -3.41 11.23 -10.35
CA SER A 33 -4.05 12.07 -11.36
C SER A 33 -3.04 12.77 -12.24
N GLN A 34 -1.85 13.01 -11.72
CA GLN A 34 -0.80 13.70 -12.48
C GLN A 34 -0.01 12.76 -13.38
N ASP A 35 -0.03 11.47 -13.08
CA ASP A 35 0.71 10.49 -13.86
C ASP A 35 -0.05 9.18 -13.76
N ARG A 36 -0.82 8.86 -14.79
CA ARG A 36 -1.68 7.69 -14.78
C ARG A 36 -1.03 6.46 -15.38
N SER A 37 0.29 6.42 -15.38
CA SER A 37 1.01 5.23 -15.81
C SER A 37 0.74 4.08 -14.86
N GLU A 38 0.91 2.87 -15.37
CA GLU A 38 0.74 1.67 -14.57
C GLU A 38 1.72 1.66 -13.39
N ALA A 39 2.95 2.09 -13.62
CA ALA A 39 3.95 2.12 -12.56
C ALA A 39 3.54 3.08 -11.44
N ASN A 40 2.99 4.23 -11.82
CA ASN A 40 2.56 5.18 -10.79
C ASN A 40 1.29 4.72 -10.09
N LEU A 41 0.44 4.00 -10.79
CA LEU A 41 -0.75 3.40 -10.16
C LEU A 41 -0.32 2.40 -9.08
N ALA A 42 0.66 1.55 -9.39
CA ALA A 42 1.16 0.60 -8.40
C ALA A 42 1.75 1.31 -7.19
N LYS A 43 2.52 2.39 -7.44
CA LYS A 43 3.11 3.16 -6.36
C LYS A 43 2.03 3.78 -5.48
N ALA A 44 1.02 4.37 -6.10
CA ALA A 44 -0.07 4.99 -5.35
C ALA A 44 -0.85 3.95 -4.55
N PHE A 45 -1.13 2.80 -5.17
CA PHE A 45 -1.85 1.73 -4.48
C PHE A 45 -1.03 1.21 -3.30
N ALA A 46 0.27 1.01 -3.47
CA ALA A 46 1.12 0.54 -2.37
C ALA A 46 1.07 1.52 -1.20
N ALA A 47 1.17 2.81 -1.50
CA ALA A 47 1.13 3.83 -0.46
C ALA A 47 -0.20 3.81 0.29
N ALA A 48 -1.30 3.76 -0.45
CA ALA A 48 -2.62 3.77 0.17
C ALA A 48 -2.89 2.50 0.96
N SER A 49 -2.52 1.35 0.40
CA SER A 49 -2.76 0.07 1.05
C SER A 49 -1.95 -0.07 2.33
N ASN A 50 -0.68 0.31 2.28
CA ASN A 50 0.16 0.24 3.47
C ASN A 50 -0.36 1.15 4.57
N LYS A 51 -0.80 2.36 4.18
CA LYS A 51 -1.32 3.29 5.16
C LYS A 51 -2.63 2.79 5.77
N PHE A 52 -3.51 2.25 4.92
CA PHE A 52 -4.78 1.72 5.40
C PHE A 52 -4.55 0.60 6.43
N TRP A 53 -3.66 -0.33 6.11
CA TRP A 53 -3.43 -1.46 7.01
C TRP A 53 -2.72 -1.02 8.29
N TRP A 54 -1.84 -0.03 8.19
CA TRP A 54 -1.20 0.48 9.40
C TRP A 54 -2.21 1.12 10.34
N VAL A 55 -3.12 1.94 9.81
CA VAL A 55 -4.13 2.58 10.65
C VAL A 55 -5.10 1.53 11.20
N GLU A 56 -5.48 0.58 10.36
CA GLU A 56 -6.39 -0.48 10.77
C GLU A 56 -5.80 -1.28 11.93
N ASP A 57 -4.52 -1.61 11.88
CA ASP A 57 -3.87 -2.36 12.93
C ASP A 57 -3.79 -1.55 14.23
N ASN A 58 -3.70 -0.24 14.12
CA ASN A 58 -3.53 0.60 15.30
C ASN A 58 -4.85 1.12 15.87
N ILE A 59 -5.97 0.89 15.19
CA ILE A 59 -7.25 1.39 15.64
C ILE A 59 -7.63 0.80 16.98
N TYR A 60 -7.21 -0.42 17.24
CA TYR A 60 -7.56 -1.12 18.49
C TYR A 60 -6.76 -0.65 19.70
N ASP A 61 -5.75 0.21 19.47
CA ASP A 61 -5.02 0.80 20.57
C ASP A 61 -5.88 1.84 21.32
N TYR A 62 -7.01 2.24 20.72
CA TYR A 62 -7.87 3.24 21.32
C TYR A 62 -9.15 2.60 21.79
N PRO A 63 -9.59 2.87 23.02
CA PRO A 63 -10.84 2.28 23.51
C PRO A 63 -12.03 2.71 22.68
N GLU A 64 -12.92 1.76 22.42
CA GLU A 64 -14.10 2.02 21.64
C GLU A 64 -14.94 3.11 22.29
N GLY A 65 -15.49 4.00 21.50
CA GLY A 65 -16.31 5.08 22.01
C GLY A 65 -15.57 6.34 22.37
N THR A 66 -14.25 6.33 22.35
CA THR A 66 -13.49 7.54 22.64
C THR A 66 -13.32 8.39 21.40
N PRO A 67 -13.07 9.69 21.55
CA PRO A 67 -12.79 10.53 20.38
C PRO A 67 -11.60 10.06 19.58
N GLU A 68 -10.59 9.52 20.24
CA GLU A 68 -9.40 8.99 19.54
C GLU A 68 -9.76 7.81 18.66
N HIS A 69 -10.63 6.93 19.15
CA HIS A 69 -11.07 5.79 18.36
C HIS A 69 -11.90 6.25 17.16
N GLN A 70 -12.79 7.23 17.38
CA GLN A 70 -13.60 7.77 16.29
C GLN A 70 -12.75 8.41 15.21
N GLU A 71 -11.72 9.12 15.62
CA GLU A 71 -10.80 9.74 14.65
C GLU A 71 -10.03 8.69 13.87
N ALA A 72 -9.58 7.63 14.55
CA ALA A 72 -8.87 6.53 13.88
C ALA A 72 -9.78 5.84 12.87
N CYS A 73 -11.06 5.65 13.20
CA CYS A 73 -12.01 5.07 12.27
C CYS A 73 -12.19 5.95 11.04
N ARG A 74 -12.28 7.26 11.24
CA ARG A 74 -12.45 8.20 10.14
C ARG A 74 -11.24 8.16 9.20
N ILE A 75 -10.05 8.11 9.78
CA ILE A 75 -8.81 8.06 9.01
C ILE A 75 -8.73 6.75 8.24
N THR A 76 -9.10 5.64 8.88
CA THR A 76 -9.12 4.34 8.23
C THR A 76 -10.07 4.35 7.03
N ASP A 77 -11.26 4.91 7.20
CA ASP A 77 -12.24 4.97 6.12
C ASP A 77 -11.72 5.80 4.95
N ALA A 78 -11.04 6.90 5.24
CA ALA A 78 -10.52 7.76 4.19
C ALA A 78 -9.43 7.04 3.38
N TRP A 79 -8.54 6.33 4.06
CA TRP A 79 -7.49 5.58 3.36
C TRP A 79 -8.07 4.38 2.62
N GLY A 80 -9.08 3.74 3.21
CA GLY A 80 -9.74 2.62 2.53
C GLY A 80 -10.41 3.05 1.25
N ALA A 81 -11.01 4.25 1.23
CA ALA A 81 -11.66 4.77 0.02
C ALA A 81 -10.66 4.96 -1.11
N VAL A 82 -9.50 5.55 -0.80
CA VAL A 82 -8.46 5.75 -1.82
C VAL A 82 -7.92 4.40 -2.29
N MET A 83 -7.67 3.50 -1.35
CA MET A 83 -7.16 2.17 -1.70
C MET A 83 -8.13 1.48 -2.66
N ASP A 84 -9.43 1.54 -2.37
CA ASP A 84 -10.44 0.91 -3.22
C ASP A 84 -10.49 1.54 -4.60
N GLU A 85 -10.40 2.87 -4.68
CA GLU A 85 -10.39 3.55 -5.97
C GLU A 85 -9.23 3.07 -6.84
N LEU A 86 -8.05 2.95 -6.24
CA LEU A 86 -6.87 2.55 -6.98
C LEU A 86 -6.92 1.06 -7.33
N GLU A 87 -7.47 0.25 -6.43
CA GLU A 87 -7.64 -1.18 -6.71
C GLU A 87 -8.54 -1.38 -7.91
N HIS A 88 -9.61 -0.61 -8.01
CA HIS A 88 -10.50 -0.70 -9.16
C HIS A 88 -9.79 -0.34 -10.47
N GLU A 89 -8.89 0.62 -10.42
CA GLU A 89 -8.09 0.96 -11.60
C GLU A 89 -7.18 -0.19 -12.00
N ILE A 90 -6.58 -0.84 -11.01
CA ILE A 90 -5.74 -2.00 -11.28
C ILE A 90 -6.57 -3.11 -11.92
N PHE A 91 -7.75 -3.38 -11.36
CA PHE A 91 -8.61 -4.43 -11.90
C PHE A 91 -9.05 -4.10 -13.32
N ALA A 92 -9.27 -2.82 -13.64
CA ALA A 92 -9.62 -2.44 -15.00
C ALA A 92 -8.49 -2.78 -15.98
N ILE A 93 -7.25 -2.55 -15.57
CA ILE A 93 -6.12 -2.91 -16.39
C ILE A 93 -6.05 -4.42 -16.59
N LEU A 94 -6.21 -5.16 -15.49
CA LEU A 94 -6.12 -6.62 -15.58
C LEU A 94 -7.23 -7.21 -16.45
N ARG A 95 -8.44 -6.66 -16.34
CA ARG A 95 -9.55 -7.12 -17.18
C ARG A 95 -9.26 -6.87 -18.66
N ARG A 96 -8.66 -5.73 -18.98
CA ARG A 96 -8.29 -5.45 -20.37
C ARG A 96 -7.25 -6.44 -20.87
N GLU A 97 -6.48 -7.02 -19.96
CA GLU A 97 -5.49 -8.04 -20.31
C GLU A 97 -6.08 -9.44 -20.33
N GLY A 98 -7.39 -9.57 -20.11
CA GLY A 98 -8.02 -10.87 -20.15
C GLY A 98 -7.98 -11.64 -18.85
N ILE A 99 -7.58 -10.98 -17.75
CA ILE A 99 -7.48 -11.64 -16.46
C ILE A 99 -8.80 -11.49 -15.73
N GLU A 100 -9.32 -12.61 -15.25
CA GLU A 100 -10.57 -12.61 -14.53
C GLU A 100 -10.29 -12.27 -13.07
N ILE A 101 -11.10 -11.36 -12.51
CA ILE A 101 -10.94 -10.94 -11.12
C ILE A 101 -11.87 -11.80 -10.26
N PRO A 102 -11.32 -12.61 -9.34
CA PRO A 102 -12.16 -13.44 -8.49
C PRO A 102 -12.92 -12.61 -7.48
N LYS A 103 -14.02 -13.15 -6.97
CA LYS A 103 -14.79 -12.47 -5.94
C LYS A 103 -14.07 -12.46 -4.60
N THR A 104 -13.30 -13.50 -4.33
CA THR A 104 -12.51 -13.58 -3.11
C THR A 104 -11.09 -13.96 -3.49
N GLY A 105 -10.15 -13.73 -2.60
CA GLY A 105 -8.76 -14.05 -2.89
C GLY A 105 -8.17 -13.13 -3.94
N ARG A 106 -8.62 -11.89 -3.99
CA ARG A 106 -8.15 -10.96 -5.02
C ARG A 106 -6.67 -10.65 -4.91
N ILE A 107 -6.08 -10.93 -3.75
CA ILE A 107 -4.64 -10.74 -3.58
C ILE A 107 -3.87 -11.58 -4.61
N GLY A 108 -4.44 -12.70 -5.04
CA GLY A 108 -3.80 -13.58 -6.02
C GLY A 108 -3.58 -12.91 -7.37
N VAL A 109 -4.40 -11.91 -7.74
CA VAL A 109 -4.16 -11.17 -8.98
C VAL A 109 -3.44 -9.86 -8.71
N LEU A 110 -3.51 -9.33 -7.48
CA LEU A 110 -2.79 -8.11 -7.14
C LEU A 110 -1.30 -8.36 -7.03
N VAL A 111 -0.88 -9.48 -6.46
CA VAL A 111 0.54 -9.76 -6.24
C VAL A 111 1.31 -9.74 -7.56
N PRO A 112 0.89 -10.48 -8.61
CA PRO A 112 1.64 -10.41 -9.86
C PRO A 112 1.68 -9.01 -10.47
N PHE A 113 0.57 -8.27 -10.37
CA PHE A 113 0.54 -6.91 -10.88
C PHE A 113 1.55 -6.03 -10.15
N MET A 114 1.55 -6.13 -8.82
CA MET A 114 2.45 -5.30 -8.02
C MET A 114 3.91 -5.72 -8.25
N GLU A 115 4.15 -7.02 -8.36
CA GLU A 115 5.52 -7.51 -8.58
C GLU A 115 6.08 -7.03 -9.92
N ARG A 116 5.26 -7.02 -10.95
CA ARG A 116 5.76 -6.56 -12.25
C ARG A 116 6.05 -5.06 -12.24
N ASN A 117 5.53 -4.36 -11.24
CA ASN A 117 5.76 -2.93 -11.10
C ASN A 117 6.74 -2.59 -9.98
N GLY A 118 7.47 -3.58 -9.49
CA GLY A 118 8.59 -3.33 -8.60
C GLY A 118 8.30 -3.47 -7.12
N TYR A 119 7.22 -4.13 -6.74
CA TYR A 119 6.87 -4.30 -5.33
C TYR A 119 6.78 -5.76 -4.95
N CYS A 120 7.08 -6.06 -3.69
CA CYS A 120 6.92 -7.39 -3.13
C CYS A 120 5.90 -7.34 -2.01
N ASP A 121 5.15 -8.44 -1.84
CA ASP A 121 4.26 -8.61 -0.71
C ASP A 121 5.07 -9.16 0.46
N ARG A 122 5.13 -8.40 1.56
CA ARG A 122 5.82 -8.83 2.74
C ARG A 122 4.84 -8.86 3.88
N GLY A 123 4.08 -9.96 4.03
CA GLY A 123 3.13 -10.10 5.10
C GLY A 123 1.98 -9.12 5.02
N GLY A 124 1.54 -8.79 3.82
CA GLY A 124 0.46 -7.83 3.61
C GLY A 124 0.93 -6.42 3.34
N TRP A 125 2.23 -6.18 3.43
CA TRP A 125 2.79 -4.88 3.13
C TRP A 125 3.41 -4.90 1.75
N TRP A 126 3.26 -3.81 1.01
CA TRP A 126 3.88 -3.69 -0.32
C TRP A 126 5.19 -2.96 -0.15
N VAL A 127 6.27 -3.64 -0.43
CA VAL A 127 7.62 -3.13 -0.22
C VAL A 127 8.34 -3.08 -1.57
N PRO A 128 9.03 -1.98 -1.89
CA PRO A 128 9.77 -1.92 -3.15
C PRO A 128 10.81 -3.04 -3.22
N LYS A 129 10.93 -3.64 -4.39
CA LYS A 129 12.01 -4.60 -4.60
C LYS A 129 13.31 -3.86 -4.55
N LYS A 130 14.33 -4.51 -4.02
CA LYS A 130 15.61 -3.86 -3.94
C LYS A 130 16.21 -3.76 -5.32
N PRO A 131 16.44 -2.57 -5.78
CA PRO A 131 17.10 -2.42 -7.08
C PRO A 131 18.53 -2.91 -6.96
N GLY A 132 19.09 -3.34 -7.98
CA GLY A 132 20.47 -3.71 -7.96
C GLY A 132 20.80 -5.06 -7.42
N LYS A 133 19.86 -5.66 -6.93
CA LYS A 133 20.18 -6.91 -6.49
C LYS A 133 20.00 -7.83 -7.57
N PRO A 134 20.37 -7.85 -7.95
CA PRO A 134 20.18 -8.51 -8.76
C PRO A 134 20.44 -9.36 -8.94
N ASP A 135 20.33 -9.05 -9.06
CA ASP A 135 20.49 -9.57 -9.29
C ASP A 135 20.92 -10.08 -9.22
N SER A 136 21.09 -10.09 -9.13
CA SER A 136 21.54 -10.47 -9.16
C SER A 136 21.84 -11.11 -9.20
N HIS A 137 21.90 -11.34 -9.43
CA HIS A 137 22.22 -11.92 -9.63
C HIS A 137 22.34 -12.34 -10.01
N ALA A 138 22.18 -12.12 -10.28
CA ALA A 138 22.49 -12.33 -10.65
C ALA A 138 22.79 -12.32 -10.71
#